data_a6ff5bdb159f435d6e79d0e3d503675a
#
_entry.id   a6ff5bdb159f435d6e79d0e3d503675a
#
_cell.length_a   1.000
_cell.length_b   1.000
_cell.length_c   1.000
_cell.angle_alpha   90.00
_cell.angle_beta   90.00
_cell.angle_gamma   90.00
#
_symmetry.space_group_name_H-M   'P 1'
#
loop_
_entity.id
_entity.type
_entity.pdbx_description
1 polymer ?
#
loop_
_entity_poly.entity_id
_entity_poly.type
_entity_poly.pdbx_seq_one_letter_code
_entity_poly.pdbx_strand_id
1 'polypeptide(L)'
;MLKIGVGPSSSHTLGPWRAAEAFLKELREKRLLSKTTKVHVDLYGSLSLTGKGHATDLAVMLGLSGADPEYVPIESLDVIITAITNNQKLCLGNEQIINFNPKENIVFNRNFLPFHANGLTFTAEGEDFNYTSTFYSVGGGFIVKEGVQAATKEETRRNFPFPIDKAEELINYCHQEGKKISEIVYENEKSLRTEEQIHNELMRIWHTMLECTYIGCHTEGVLPGGLHVRRRAYDIHKNLIGVVTYDSPQNWLNSIKKTNIKFREILKWVSCFSLAVNEVNASLGRVVTAPTNGSAGVIPAVLLYYVTIENQQATEEHIQQFLLVAGEIGSLFKKGATISAAMGGCQAEIGVSSAMAAGALCELLGGSPEQVLIAAEIAMEHHLGLTCDPIGGLVQIPCIERNAMGAIKAINAAELAIETDPKNAKVPLDKVINTMWQTAKDMNSKYKETSEGGLAVAVNMADC
;
A
#
# COMPACT_ATOMS: atom_id res chain seq x y z
N MET A 1 -6.94 -6.35 1.46
CA MET A 1 -5.93 -5.45 2.02
C MET A 1 -4.73 -5.32 1.08
N LEU A 2 -4.25 -6.42 0.55
CA LEU A 2 -3.16 -6.44 -0.44
C LEU A 2 -3.72 -6.22 -1.83
N LYS A 3 -3.20 -5.23 -2.58
CA LYS A 3 -3.62 -4.90 -3.95
C LYS A 3 -2.40 -4.62 -4.81
N ILE A 4 -2.41 -5.11 -6.04
CA ILE A 4 -1.41 -4.76 -7.04
C ILE A 4 -1.76 -3.40 -7.64
N GLY A 5 -0.76 -2.56 -7.85
CA GLY A 5 -0.93 -1.25 -8.45
C GLY A 5 0.40 -0.54 -8.72
N VAL A 6 0.32 0.71 -9.12
CA VAL A 6 1.48 1.55 -9.44
C VAL A 6 1.73 2.55 -8.30
N GLY A 7 3.01 2.79 -7.98
CA GLY A 7 3.43 3.78 -7.00
C GLY A 7 3.20 5.24 -7.45
N PRO A 8 3.59 6.21 -6.63
CA PRO A 8 4.24 6.05 -5.32
C PRO A 8 3.28 5.96 -4.13
N SER A 9 1.99 6.35 -4.26
CA SER A 9 1.05 6.45 -3.13
C SER A 9 -0.27 5.77 -3.41
N SER A 10 -0.77 4.99 -2.45
CA SER A 10 -2.10 4.37 -2.58
C SER A 10 -3.24 5.37 -2.44
N SER A 11 -3.06 6.43 -1.64
CA SER A 11 -4.06 7.48 -1.44
C SER A 11 -4.02 8.57 -2.50
N HIS A 12 -2.82 8.94 -2.97
CA HIS A 12 -2.62 10.07 -3.87
C HIS A 12 -2.37 9.66 -5.34
N THR A 13 -2.03 8.41 -5.61
CA THR A 13 -1.82 7.88 -6.96
C THR A 13 -2.90 6.85 -7.30
N LEU A 14 -2.88 5.68 -6.64
CA LEU A 14 -3.79 4.58 -6.97
C LEU A 14 -5.26 4.93 -6.74
N GLY A 15 -5.60 5.64 -5.65
CA GLY A 15 -6.97 6.09 -5.37
C GLY A 15 -7.53 7.04 -6.44
N PRO A 16 -6.86 8.15 -6.77
CA PRO A 16 -7.25 9.02 -7.89
C PRO A 16 -7.32 8.31 -9.25
N TRP A 17 -6.43 7.35 -9.52
CA TRP A 17 -6.49 6.52 -10.72
C TRP A 17 -7.77 5.69 -10.75
N ARG A 18 -8.08 4.97 -9.67
CA ARG A 18 -9.33 4.18 -9.54
C ARG A 18 -10.59 5.06 -9.55
N ALA A 19 -10.52 6.29 -9.03
CA ALA A 19 -11.63 7.24 -9.13
C ALA A 19 -11.88 7.68 -10.58
N ALA A 20 -10.82 7.90 -11.36
CA ALA A 20 -10.94 8.21 -12.79
C ALA A 20 -11.56 7.04 -13.58
N GLU A 21 -11.14 5.79 -13.29
CA GLU A 21 -11.77 4.59 -13.87
C GLU A 21 -13.26 4.47 -13.51
N ALA A 22 -13.60 4.73 -12.23
CA ALA A 22 -14.98 4.71 -11.78
C ALA A 22 -15.83 5.80 -12.49
N PHE A 23 -15.26 6.98 -12.67
CA PHE A 23 -15.90 8.06 -13.43
C PHE A 23 -16.14 7.66 -14.89
N LEU A 24 -15.15 7.05 -15.58
CA LEU A 24 -15.34 6.52 -16.94
C LEU A 24 -16.46 5.49 -17.00
N LYS A 25 -16.51 4.60 -16.01
CA LYS A 25 -17.59 3.61 -15.92
C LYS A 25 -18.97 4.29 -15.83
N GLU A 26 -19.11 5.33 -14.99
CA GLU A 26 -20.35 6.10 -14.87
C GLU A 26 -20.74 6.77 -16.20
N LEU A 27 -19.77 7.37 -16.92
CA LEU A 27 -20.02 7.97 -18.22
C LEU A 27 -20.50 6.93 -19.25
N ARG A 28 -19.94 5.70 -19.24
CA ARG A 28 -20.40 4.61 -20.10
C ARG A 28 -21.81 4.16 -19.76
N GLU A 29 -22.10 3.90 -18.49
CA GLU A 29 -23.43 3.50 -18.00
C GLU A 29 -24.52 4.51 -18.38
N LYS A 30 -24.18 5.80 -18.33
CA LYS A 30 -25.08 6.91 -18.72
C LYS A 30 -25.05 7.22 -20.21
N ARG A 31 -24.25 6.55 -21.04
CA ARG A 31 -24.06 6.80 -22.47
C ARG A 31 -23.60 8.23 -22.77
N LEU A 32 -22.78 8.81 -21.90
CA LEU A 32 -22.26 10.17 -22.05
C LEU A 32 -20.83 10.19 -22.59
N LEU A 33 -20.06 9.09 -22.46
CA LEU A 33 -18.63 9.05 -22.77
C LEU A 33 -18.35 9.53 -24.22
N SER A 34 -19.05 8.98 -25.22
CA SER A 34 -18.88 9.34 -26.64
C SER A 34 -19.36 10.75 -26.99
N LYS A 35 -20.13 11.39 -26.11
CA LYS A 35 -20.64 12.75 -26.26
C LYS A 35 -19.81 13.78 -25.49
N THR A 36 -18.84 13.34 -24.69
CA THR A 36 -18.01 14.21 -23.88
C THR A 36 -17.02 14.96 -24.77
N THR A 37 -17.00 16.28 -24.65
CA THR A 37 -16.11 17.18 -25.39
C THR A 37 -15.03 17.76 -24.50
N LYS A 38 -15.28 17.83 -23.17
CA LYS A 38 -14.36 18.39 -22.17
C LYS A 38 -14.45 17.64 -20.85
N VAL A 39 -13.31 17.48 -20.20
CA VAL A 39 -13.23 16.96 -18.83
C VAL A 39 -12.42 17.93 -17.98
N HIS A 40 -12.90 18.19 -16.77
CA HIS A 40 -12.23 18.99 -15.75
C HIS A 40 -12.11 18.19 -14.45
N VAL A 41 -11.00 18.33 -13.73
CA VAL A 41 -10.73 17.61 -12.48
C VAL A 41 -10.25 18.58 -11.42
N ASP A 42 -10.95 18.61 -10.30
CA ASP A 42 -10.57 19.37 -9.12
C ASP A 42 -10.00 18.42 -8.04
N LEU A 43 -8.79 18.67 -7.60
CA LEU A 43 -8.12 17.95 -6.52
C LEU A 43 -8.15 18.81 -5.25
N TYR A 44 -8.58 18.22 -4.11
CA TYR A 44 -8.80 18.96 -2.86
C TYR A 44 -7.92 18.47 -1.72
N GLY A 45 -7.67 19.35 -0.76
CA GLY A 45 -7.03 19.07 0.51
C GLY A 45 -5.63 18.45 0.34
N SER A 46 -5.38 17.29 0.92
CA SER A 46 -4.08 16.63 0.86
C SER A 46 -3.70 16.23 -0.57
N LEU A 47 -4.66 15.85 -1.43
CA LEU A 47 -4.41 15.58 -2.86
C LEU A 47 -3.89 16.83 -3.61
N SER A 48 -4.23 18.03 -3.14
CA SER A 48 -3.71 19.27 -3.70
C SER A 48 -2.35 19.64 -3.11
N LEU A 49 -2.17 19.48 -1.79
CA LEU A 49 -0.97 19.92 -1.08
C LEU A 49 0.29 19.12 -1.45
N THR A 50 0.16 17.82 -1.59
CA THR A 50 1.28 16.89 -1.88
C THR A 50 1.13 16.16 -3.22
N GLY A 51 0.05 16.40 -3.95
CA GLY A 51 -0.33 15.61 -5.13
C GLY A 51 0.70 15.58 -6.24
N LYS A 52 1.43 16.69 -6.48
CA LYS A 52 2.49 16.68 -7.49
C LYS A 52 3.65 15.76 -7.12
N GLY A 53 4.07 15.78 -5.85
CA GLY A 53 5.11 14.87 -5.34
C GLY A 53 4.67 13.40 -5.35
N HIS A 54 3.36 13.16 -5.31
CA HIS A 54 2.76 11.83 -5.37
C HIS A 54 2.23 11.43 -6.75
N ALA A 55 2.56 12.19 -7.81
CA ALA A 55 2.10 11.93 -9.18
C ALA A 55 0.57 11.82 -9.34
N THR A 56 -0.21 12.60 -8.57
CA THR A 56 -1.68 12.54 -8.59
C THR A 56 -2.26 12.95 -9.95
N ASP A 57 -1.71 14.00 -10.54
CA ASP A 57 -2.08 14.45 -11.89
C ASP A 57 -1.77 13.40 -12.96
N LEU A 58 -0.62 12.72 -12.85
CA LEU A 58 -0.26 11.62 -13.77
C LEU A 58 -1.24 10.45 -13.63
N ALA A 59 -1.58 10.07 -12.41
CA ALA A 59 -2.52 9.01 -12.12
C ALA A 59 -3.93 9.30 -12.67
N VAL A 60 -4.39 10.56 -12.54
CA VAL A 60 -5.67 11.01 -13.12
C VAL A 60 -5.64 10.90 -14.64
N MET A 61 -4.57 11.37 -15.31
CA MET A 61 -4.43 11.24 -16.77
C MET A 61 -4.45 9.78 -17.22
N LEU A 62 -3.71 8.91 -16.54
CA LEU A 62 -3.66 7.49 -16.85
C LEU A 62 -5.01 6.81 -16.64
N GLY A 63 -5.71 7.11 -15.55
CA GLY A 63 -7.05 6.58 -15.29
C GLY A 63 -8.08 7.06 -16.30
N LEU A 64 -8.09 8.34 -16.65
CA LEU A 64 -8.96 8.89 -17.67
C LEU A 64 -8.65 8.35 -19.07
N SER A 65 -7.42 7.96 -19.38
CA SER A 65 -7.08 7.30 -20.65
C SER A 65 -7.62 5.87 -20.74
N GLY A 66 -8.08 5.28 -19.61
CA GLY A 66 -8.58 3.91 -19.56
C GLY A 66 -7.47 2.88 -19.28
N ALA A 67 -6.28 3.31 -18.87
CA ALA A 67 -5.23 2.40 -18.39
C ALA A 67 -5.61 1.82 -17.02
N ASP A 68 -5.47 0.50 -16.85
CA ASP A 68 -5.68 -0.17 -15.57
C ASP A 68 -4.36 -0.23 -14.79
N PRO A 69 -4.29 0.29 -13.55
CA PRO A 69 -3.04 0.33 -12.77
C PRO A 69 -2.51 -1.06 -12.39
N GLU A 70 -3.33 -2.09 -12.48
CA GLU A 70 -2.95 -3.47 -12.18
C GLU A 70 -2.30 -4.19 -13.37
N TYR A 71 -2.67 -3.83 -14.59
CA TYR A 71 -2.28 -4.56 -15.80
C TYR A 71 -1.50 -3.72 -16.82
N VAL A 72 -1.55 -2.39 -16.76
CA VAL A 72 -0.86 -1.53 -17.72
C VAL A 72 0.66 -1.79 -17.72
N PRO A 73 1.32 -1.99 -18.85
CA PRO A 73 2.78 -2.12 -18.91
C PRO A 73 3.46 -0.85 -18.33
N ILE A 74 4.38 -1.03 -17.38
CA ILE A 74 5.03 0.10 -16.70
C ILE A 74 5.79 0.99 -17.68
N GLU A 75 6.43 0.40 -18.67
CA GLU A 75 7.15 1.10 -19.76
C GLU A 75 6.25 1.97 -20.63
N SER A 76 4.93 1.72 -20.65
CA SER A 76 3.98 2.52 -21.43
C SER A 76 3.51 3.78 -20.70
N LEU A 77 3.72 3.90 -19.39
CA LEU A 77 3.21 5.01 -18.59
C LEU A 77 3.76 6.36 -19.07
N ASP A 78 5.07 6.48 -19.22
CA ASP A 78 5.73 7.70 -19.69
C ASP A 78 5.32 8.05 -21.13
N VAL A 79 5.09 7.06 -21.98
CA VAL A 79 4.62 7.24 -23.35
C VAL A 79 3.22 7.88 -23.36
N ILE A 80 2.30 7.34 -22.57
CA ILE A 80 0.92 7.85 -22.47
C ILE A 80 0.92 9.28 -21.91
N ILE A 81 1.63 9.52 -20.80
CA ILE A 81 1.72 10.83 -20.15
C ILE A 81 2.34 11.88 -21.10
N THR A 82 3.44 11.53 -21.76
CA THR A 82 4.12 12.41 -22.71
C THR A 82 3.24 12.74 -23.91
N ALA A 83 2.51 11.76 -24.45
CA ALA A 83 1.57 11.97 -25.54
C ALA A 83 0.44 12.94 -25.16
N ILE A 84 -0.16 12.77 -23.98
CA ILE A 84 -1.23 13.66 -23.48
C ILE A 84 -0.67 15.08 -23.28
N THR A 85 0.49 15.22 -22.64
CA THR A 85 1.07 16.52 -22.30
C THR A 85 1.48 17.30 -23.53
N ASN A 86 2.15 16.66 -24.49
CA ASN A 86 2.67 17.33 -25.69
C ASN A 86 1.57 17.66 -26.69
N ASN A 87 0.61 16.76 -26.90
CA ASN A 87 -0.46 16.95 -27.87
C ASN A 87 -1.65 17.74 -27.31
N GLN A 88 -1.71 17.93 -25.97
CA GLN A 88 -2.85 18.52 -25.27
C GLN A 88 -4.18 17.83 -25.66
N LYS A 89 -4.12 16.51 -25.81
CA LYS A 89 -5.26 15.66 -26.17
C LYS A 89 -5.26 14.42 -25.29
N LEU A 90 -6.43 13.99 -24.89
CA LEU A 90 -6.68 12.78 -24.14
C LEU A 90 -7.63 11.88 -24.92
N CYS A 91 -7.27 10.62 -25.11
CA CYS A 91 -8.21 9.59 -25.55
C CYS A 91 -8.97 9.08 -24.33
N LEU A 92 -10.13 9.65 -24.04
CA LEU A 92 -10.96 9.36 -22.88
C LEU A 92 -11.48 7.91 -22.94
N GLY A 93 -11.05 7.08 -21.97
CA GLY A 93 -11.45 5.68 -21.87
C GLY A 93 -11.05 4.81 -23.08
N ASN A 94 -10.06 5.20 -23.86
CA ASN A 94 -9.68 4.60 -25.15
C ASN A 94 -10.76 4.69 -26.25
N GLU A 95 -11.75 5.57 -26.10
CA GLU A 95 -12.90 5.66 -27.00
C GLU A 95 -13.06 7.04 -27.65
N GLN A 96 -12.89 8.12 -26.88
CA GLN A 96 -13.22 9.49 -27.32
C GLN A 96 -12.01 10.42 -27.17
N ILE A 97 -11.56 11.03 -28.27
CA ILE A 97 -10.49 12.03 -28.25
C ILE A 97 -11.08 13.40 -27.88
N ILE A 98 -10.56 13.98 -26.80
CA ILE A 98 -10.93 15.32 -26.35
C ILE A 98 -9.70 16.23 -26.25
N ASN A 99 -9.89 17.54 -26.30
CA ASN A 99 -8.86 18.50 -25.95
C ASN A 99 -8.65 18.47 -24.43
N PHE A 100 -7.42 18.30 -23.99
CA PHE A 100 -7.08 18.16 -22.57
C PHE A 100 -5.69 18.73 -22.31
N ASN A 101 -5.63 19.91 -21.72
CA ASN A 101 -4.39 20.50 -21.22
C ASN A 101 -4.27 20.20 -19.72
N PRO A 102 -3.34 19.34 -19.28
CA PRO A 102 -3.22 18.98 -17.86
C PRO A 102 -3.05 20.19 -16.92
N LYS A 103 -2.44 21.29 -17.39
CA LYS A 103 -2.24 22.50 -16.60
C LYS A 103 -3.51 23.31 -16.34
N GLU A 104 -4.52 23.15 -17.17
CA GLU A 104 -5.80 23.87 -17.12
C GLU A 104 -6.95 22.96 -16.67
N ASN A 105 -6.93 21.69 -17.09
CA ASN A 105 -7.98 20.74 -16.82
C ASN A 105 -7.83 19.98 -15.50
N ILE A 106 -6.65 20.03 -14.85
CA ILE A 106 -6.44 19.48 -13.49
C ILE A 106 -6.09 20.64 -12.57
N VAL A 107 -6.99 20.96 -11.65
CA VAL A 107 -6.85 22.08 -10.72
C VAL A 107 -6.57 21.58 -9.31
N PHE A 108 -5.55 22.17 -8.68
CA PHE A 108 -5.14 21.88 -7.31
C PHE A 108 -5.75 22.90 -6.35
N ASN A 109 -6.85 22.54 -5.68
CA ASN A 109 -7.56 23.36 -4.72
C ASN A 109 -7.11 23.08 -3.28
N ARG A 110 -6.67 24.10 -2.56
CA ARG A 110 -6.21 23.94 -1.17
C ARG A 110 -7.34 23.72 -0.16
N ASN A 111 -8.59 23.94 -0.54
CA ASN A 111 -9.74 23.71 0.33
C ASN A 111 -9.94 22.21 0.59
N PHE A 112 -10.44 21.88 1.77
CA PHE A 112 -10.80 20.51 2.14
C PHE A 112 -12.29 20.29 1.93
N LEU A 113 -12.66 19.13 1.39
CA LEU A 113 -14.05 18.69 1.37
C LEU A 113 -14.43 18.07 2.74
N PRO A 114 -15.72 18.14 3.13
CA PRO A 114 -16.12 17.79 4.51
C PRO A 114 -15.89 16.32 4.91
N PHE A 115 -16.02 15.38 3.95
CA PHE A 115 -16.02 13.95 4.26
C PHE A 115 -14.60 13.38 4.51
N HIS A 116 -13.62 13.76 3.69
CA HIS A 116 -12.26 13.22 3.79
C HIS A 116 -11.22 14.19 3.21
N ALA A 117 -9.99 14.15 3.72
CA ALA A 117 -8.90 15.02 3.29
C ALA A 117 -8.48 14.83 1.82
N ASN A 118 -8.74 13.66 1.22
CA ASN A 118 -8.37 13.31 -0.14
C ASN A 118 -9.60 13.30 -1.06
N GLY A 119 -10.20 14.45 -1.28
CA GLY A 119 -11.34 14.61 -2.19
C GLY A 119 -10.91 14.96 -3.62
N LEU A 120 -11.66 14.46 -4.61
CA LEU A 120 -11.50 14.85 -6.00
C LEU A 120 -12.84 14.83 -6.72
N THR A 121 -13.04 15.80 -7.62
CA THR A 121 -14.28 15.96 -8.41
C THR A 121 -13.96 15.93 -9.88
N PHE A 122 -14.67 15.12 -10.63
CA PHE A 122 -14.62 15.06 -12.08
C PHE A 122 -15.86 15.71 -12.66
N THR A 123 -15.70 16.53 -13.68
CA THR A 123 -16.77 17.14 -14.44
C THR A 123 -16.59 16.86 -15.93
N ALA A 124 -17.58 16.23 -16.57
CA ALA A 124 -17.64 16.01 -18.01
C ALA A 124 -18.70 16.92 -18.64
N GLU A 125 -18.34 17.60 -19.71
CA GLU A 125 -19.23 18.51 -20.46
C GLU A 125 -19.40 17.98 -21.89
N GLY A 126 -20.62 18.09 -22.43
CA GLY A 126 -20.97 17.86 -23.83
C GLY A 126 -21.96 18.94 -24.29
N GLU A 127 -22.48 18.85 -25.53
CA GLU A 127 -23.38 19.86 -26.07
C GLU A 127 -24.63 20.05 -25.21
N ASP A 128 -25.22 18.94 -24.70
CA ASP A 128 -26.52 18.95 -24.00
C ASP A 128 -26.40 18.48 -22.52
N PHE A 129 -25.19 18.33 -21.97
CA PHE A 129 -25.06 17.87 -20.61
C PHE A 129 -23.82 18.44 -19.89
N ASN A 130 -23.95 18.51 -18.55
CA ASN A 130 -22.86 18.70 -17.61
C ASN A 130 -23.04 17.65 -16.51
N TYR A 131 -22.05 16.75 -16.36
CA TYR A 131 -22.09 15.66 -15.40
C TYR A 131 -20.91 15.72 -14.45
N THR A 132 -21.20 15.82 -13.16
CA THR A 132 -20.20 15.93 -12.09
C THR A 132 -20.30 14.75 -11.13
N SER A 133 -19.16 14.22 -10.71
CA SER A 133 -19.07 13.15 -9.70
C SER A 133 -17.87 13.37 -8.79
N THR A 134 -18.11 13.30 -7.48
CA THR A 134 -17.09 13.49 -6.44
C THR A 134 -16.74 12.16 -5.80
N PHE A 135 -15.44 11.92 -5.62
CA PHE A 135 -14.88 10.73 -4.99
C PHE A 135 -13.91 11.13 -3.87
N TYR A 136 -13.70 10.19 -2.94
CA TYR A 136 -12.74 10.32 -1.86
C TYR A 136 -11.80 9.11 -1.85
N SER A 137 -10.50 9.36 -1.87
CA SER A 137 -9.49 8.32 -1.71
C SER A 137 -9.21 8.07 -0.24
N VAL A 138 -9.67 6.93 0.28
CA VAL A 138 -9.65 6.62 1.73
C VAL A 138 -8.46 5.75 2.18
N GLY A 139 -7.39 5.71 1.37
CA GLY A 139 -6.18 4.92 1.62
C GLY A 139 -6.24 3.51 1.02
N GLY A 140 -5.07 2.86 0.85
CA GLY A 140 -4.97 1.49 0.30
C GLY A 140 -5.56 1.32 -1.10
N GLY A 141 -5.66 2.38 -1.91
CA GLY A 141 -6.32 2.34 -3.22
C GLY A 141 -7.83 2.11 -3.15
N PHE A 142 -8.45 2.35 -2.00
CA PHE A 142 -9.90 2.34 -1.85
C PHE A 142 -10.47 3.73 -2.12
N ILE A 143 -11.63 3.76 -2.79
CA ILE A 143 -12.37 4.99 -3.07
C ILE A 143 -13.80 4.89 -2.52
N VAL A 144 -14.36 6.04 -2.17
CA VAL A 144 -15.76 6.21 -1.78
C VAL A 144 -16.35 7.31 -2.65
N LYS A 145 -17.51 7.06 -3.24
CA LYS A 145 -18.25 8.08 -3.99
C LYS A 145 -19.11 8.90 -3.04
N GLU A 146 -19.18 10.20 -3.25
CA GLU A 146 -20.08 11.10 -2.51
C GLU A 146 -21.54 10.70 -2.67
N GLY A 147 -22.29 10.72 -1.57
CA GLY A 147 -23.73 10.40 -1.57
C GLY A 147 -24.07 8.91 -1.69
N VAL A 148 -23.09 8.02 -1.89
CA VAL A 148 -23.31 6.57 -1.85
C VAL A 148 -23.11 6.08 -0.42
N GLN A 149 -24.17 5.59 0.21
CA GLN A 149 -24.03 4.90 1.49
C GLN A 149 -23.23 3.61 1.29
N ALA A 150 -22.16 3.45 2.06
CA ALA A 150 -21.48 2.17 2.12
C ALA A 150 -22.47 1.09 2.60
N ALA A 151 -22.34 -0.13 2.08
CA ALA A 151 -23.12 -1.26 2.57
C ALA A 151 -23.04 -1.32 4.11
N THR A 152 -24.17 -1.56 4.76
CA THR A 152 -24.21 -1.59 6.21
C THR A 152 -23.27 -2.69 6.73
N LYS A 153 -22.70 -2.49 7.93
CA LYS A 153 -21.86 -3.52 8.56
C LYS A 153 -22.59 -4.88 8.64
N GLU A 154 -23.88 -4.86 8.83
CA GLU A 154 -24.72 -6.08 8.93
C GLU A 154 -24.85 -6.81 7.57
N GLU A 155 -24.99 -6.06 6.46
CA GLU A 155 -25.02 -6.66 5.12
C GLU A 155 -23.69 -7.30 4.74
N THR A 156 -22.57 -6.65 5.11
CA THR A 156 -21.22 -7.17 4.86
C THR A 156 -20.94 -8.42 5.71
N ARG A 157 -21.38 -8.46 6.98
CA ARG A 157 -21.19 -9.59 7.90
C ARG A 157 -21.93 -10.86 7.47
N ARG A 158 -23.10 -10.74 6.85
CA ARG A 158 -23.92 -11.90 6.45
C ARG A 158 -23.26 -12.80 5.40
N ASN A 159 -22.21 -12.33 4.72
CA ASN A 159 -21.56 -13.04 3.64
C ASN A 159 -20.40 -13.94 4.09
N PHE A 160 -19.98 -13.87 5.36
CA PHE A 160 -18.83 -14.63 5.85
C PHE A 160 -19.24 -15.68 6.89
N PRO A 161 -18.70 -16.91 6.83
CA PRO A 161 -18.90 -17.92 7.89
C PRO A 161 -18.33 -17.45 9.24
N PHE A 162 -17.24 -16.69 9.23
CA PHE A 162 -16.59 -16.13 10.42
C PHE A 162 -16.46 -14.60 10.27
N PRO A 163 -17.50 -13.80 10.54
CA PRO A 163 -17.44 -12.35 10.41
C PRO A 163 -16.56 -11.74 11.50
N ILE A 164 -15.45 -11.12 11.10
CA ILE A 164 -14.41 -10.57 11.98
C ILE A 164 -14.40 -9.05 11.88
N ASP A 165 -14.72 -8.34 12.96
CA ASP A 165 -14.55 -6.89 13.08
C ASP A 165 -13.52 -6.52 14.16
N LYS A 166 -13.23 -7.45 15.09
CA LYS A 166 -12.31 -7.27 16.21
C LYS A 166 -11.39 -8.46 16.36
N ALA A 167 -10.22 -8.22 16.95
CA ALA A 167 -9.27 -9.27 17.27
C ALA A 167 -9.84 -10.30 18.26
N GLU A 168 -10.66 -9.88 19.22
CA GLU A 168 -11.36 -10.76 20.15
C GLU A 168 -12.28 -11.76 19.42
N GLU A 169 -13.03 -11.35 18.41
CA GLU A 169 -13.87 -12.23 17.61
C GLU A 169 -13.04 -13.29 16.87
N LEU A 170 -11.90 -12.87 16.29
CA LEU A 170 -10.98 -13.75 15.58
C LEU A 170 -10.45 -14.87 16.50
N ILE A 171 -9.99 -14.53 17.71
CA ILE A 171 -9.53 -15.50 18.71
C ILE A 171 -10.65 -16.47 19.10
N ASN A 172 -11.87 -15.97 19.30
CA ASN A 172 -13.01 -16.81 19.66
C ASN A 172 -13.31 -17.85 18.57
N TYR A 173 -13.24 -17.47 17.29
CA TYR A 173 -13.40 -18.41 16.18
C TYR A 173 -12.24 -19.42 16.11
N CYS A 174 -11.00 -19.00 16.31
CA CYS A 174 -9.87 -19.91 16.37
C CYS A 174 -10.04 -20.98 17.46
N HIS A 175 -10.49 -20.58 18.66
CA HIS A 175 -10.74 -21.51 19.76
C HIS A 175 -11.93 -22.45 19.50
N GLN A 176 -13.03 -21.93 18.96
CA GLN A 176 -14.24 -22.74 18.68
C GLN A 176 -13.97 -23.81 17.63
N GLU A 177 -13.21 -23.48 16.61
CA GLU A 177 -12.91 -24.35 15.47
C GLU A 177 -11.63 -25.19 15.68
N GLY A 178 -10.79 -24.84 16.66
CA GLY A 178 -9.46 -25.43 16.83
C GLY A 178 -8.52 -25.13 15.66
N LYS A 179 -8.67 -23.97 15.02
CA LYS A 179 -7.98 -23.55 13.80
C LYS A 179 -7.04 -22.40 14.04
N LYS A 180 -6.02 -22.27 13.17
CA LYS A 180 -5.13 -21.09 13.08
C LYS A 180 -5.88 -19.91 12.45
N ILE A 181 -5.30 -18.70 12.58
CA ILE A 181 -5.87 -17.49 11.98
C ILE A 181 -5.95 -17.63 10.46
N SER A 182 -4.88 -18.09 9.80
CA SER A 182 -4.88 -18.32 8.35
C SER A 182 -6.00 -19.24 7.88
N GLU A 183 -6.32 -20.27 8.64
CA GLU A 183 -7.37 -21.23 8.30
C GLU A 183 -8.78 -20.61 8.43
N ILE A 184 -9.03 -19.81 9.47
CA ILE A 184 -10.29 -19.06 9.62
C ILE A 184 -10.47 -18.06 8.46
N VAL A 185 -9.41 -17.33 8.11
CA VAL A 185 -9.44 -16.37 6.99
C VAL A 185 -9.64 -17.09 5.66
N TYR A 186 -9.01 -18.24 5.45
CA TYR A 186 -9.17 -19.05 4.25
C TYR A 186 -10.62 -19.53 4.07
N GLU A 187 -11.31 -19.94 5.15
CA GLU A 187 -12.72 -20.30 5.08
C GLU A 187 -13.60 -19.10 4.69
N ASN A 188 -13.29 -17.90 5.19
CA ASN A 188 -13.97 -16.68 4.76
C ASN A 188 -13.75 -16.40 3.25
N GLU A 189 -12.53 -16.57 2.76
CA GLU A 189 -12.21 -16.39 1.34
C GLU A 189 -12.96 -17.41 0.44
N LYS A 190 -13.11 -18.66 0.88
CA LYS A 190 -13.88 -19.70 0.16
C LYS A 190 -15.36 -19.37 0.02
N SER A 191 -15.92 -18.53 0.86
CA SER A 191 -17.30 -18.06 0.72
C SER A 191 -17.50 -17.11 -0.47
N LEU A 192 -16.42 -16.52 -0.99
CA LEU A 192 -16.43 -15.51 -2.07
C LEU A 192 -15.89 -16.04 -3.39
N ARG A 193 -15.02 -17.05 -3.37
CA ARG A 193 -14.28 -17.54 -4.53
C ARG A 193 -13.84 -18.99 -4.38
N THR A 194 -13.44 -19.63 -5.48
CA THR A 194 -12.95 -21.02 -5.45
C THR A 194 -11.53 -21.08 -4.86
N GLU A 195 -11.13 -22.26 -4.36
CA GLU A 195 -9.79 -22.51 -3.84
C GLU A 195 -8.70 -22.21 -4.88
N GLU A 196 -8.93 -22.57 -6.16
CA GLU A 196 -8.05 -22.27 -7.27
C GLU A 196 -7.90 -20.74 -7.47
N GLN A 197 -8.99 -19.99 -7.40
CA GLN A 197 -8.95 -18.52 -7.49
C GLN A 197 -8.18 -17.90 -6.32
N ILE A 198 -8.36 -18.41 -5.10
CA ILE A 198 -7.64 -17.93 -3.91
C ILE A 198 -6.14 -18.18 -4.10
N HIS A 199 -5.77 -19.41 -4.46
CA HIS A 199 -4.37 -19.78 -4.71
C HIS A 199 -3.74 -18.88 -5.77
N ASN A 200 -4.36 -18.77 -6.95
CA ASN A 200 -3.83 -18.00 -8.06
C ASN A 200 -3.65 -16.51 -7.71
N GLU A 201 -4.60 -15.90 -6.99
CA GLU A 201 -4.51 -14.50 -6.59
C GLU A 201 -3.44 -14.26 -5.52
N LEU A 202 -3.31 -15.13 -4.53
CA LEU A 202 -2.25 -15.04 -3.51
C LEU A 202 -0.87 -15.23 -4.13
N MET A 203 -0.72 -16.19 -5.04
CA MET A 203 0.55 -16.40 -5.74
C MET A 203 0.88 -15.25 -6.71
N ARG A 204 -0.12 -14.64 -7.34
CA ARG A 204 0.07 -13.44 -8.16
C ARG A 204 0.57 -12.25 -7.31
N ILE A 205 0.03 -12.08 -6.10
CA ILE A 205 0.52 -11.08 -5.14
C ILE A 205 1.99 -11.37 -4.79
N TRP A 206 2.32 -12.61 -4.44
CA TRP A 206 3.69 -13.02 -4.13
C TRP A 206 4.66 -12.77 -5.29
N HIS A 207 4.32 -13.21 -6.49
CA HIS A 207 5.17 -13.02 -7.66
C HIS A 207 5.41 -11.53 -7.97
N THR A 208 4.39 -10.68 -7.79
CA THR A 208 4.55 -9.23 -7.92
C THR A 208 5.50 -8.65 -6.86
N MET A 209 5.43 -9.11 -5.61
CA MET A 209 6.35 -8.70 -4.55
C MET A 209 7.79 -9.13 -4.85
N LEU A 210 7.96 -10.37 -5.30
CA LEU A 210 9.27 -10.93 -5.66
C LEU A 210 9.89 -10.18 -6.84
N GLU A 211 9.12 -9.97 -7.91
CA GLU A 211 9.57 -9.24 -9.11
C GLU A 211 9.92 -7.80 -8.78
N CYS A 212 9.08 -7.11 -8.02
CA CYS A 212 9.34 -5.75 -7.56
C CYS A 212 10.66 -5.64 -6.78
N THR A 213 10.88 -6.56 -5.84
CA THR A 213 12.12 -6.58 -5.06
C THR A 213 13.34 -6.89 -5.94
N TYR A 214 13.20 -7.83 -6.88
CA TYR A 214 14.23 -8.16 -7.85
C TYR A 214 14.61 -6.93 -8.68
N ILE A 215 13.64 -6.23 -9.27
CA ILE A 215 13.87 -5.00 -10.04
C ILE A 215 14.61 -3.96 -9.21
N GLY A 216 14.16 -3.69 -7.97
CA GLY A 216 14.79 -2.71 -7.10
C GLY A 216 16.24 -3.06 -6.72
N CYS A 217 16.53 -4.34 -6.50
CA CYS A 217 17.90 -4.84 -6.25
C CYS A 217 18.82 -4.73 -7.48
N HIS A 218 18.28 -4.57 -8.69
CA HIS A 218 19.04 -4.52 -9.95
C HIS A 218 18.99 -3.16 -10.65
N THR A 219 18.39 -2.15 -10.02
CA THR A 219 18.28 -0.80 -10.59
C THR A 219 19.18 0.17 -9.86
N GLU A 220 20.14 0.77 -10.58
CA GLU A 220 21.04 1.82 -10.08
C GLU A 220 20.46 3.22 -10.30
N GLY A 221 21.18 4.22 -9.78
CA GLY A 221 20.95 5.64 -10.09
C GLY A 221 20.27 6.41 -8.97
N VAL A 222 19.49 7.42 -9.36
CA VAL A 222 18.84 8.39 -8.48
C VAL A 222 17.33 8.31 -8.65
N LEU A 223 16.60 8.49 -7.55
CA LEU A 223 15.15 8.53 -7.58
C LEU A 223 14.63 9.81 -8.25
N PRO A 224 13.49 9.77 -8.96
CA PRO A 224 12.90 10.94 -9.59
C PRO A 224 12.39 11.95 -8.56
N GLY A 225 12.10 13.19 -8.98
CA GLY A 225 11.42 14.21 -8.15
C GLY A 225 12.29 15.30 -7.55
N GLY A 226 13.61 15.30 -7.81
CA GLY A 226 14.49 16.45 -7.51
C GLY A 226 15.14 16.45 -6.12
N LEU A 227 14.88 15.45 -5.25
CA LEU A 227 15.62 15.28 -3.98
C LEU A 227 17.01 14.66 -4.15
N HIS A 228 17.34 14.19 -5.35
CA HIS A 228 18.61 13.53 -5.66
C HIS A 228 18.93 12.31 -4.76
N VAL A 229 17.92 11.62 -4.24
CA VAL A 229 18.10 10.45 -3.41
C VAL A 229 18.69 9.31 -4.22
N ARG A 230 19.91 8.87 -3.85
CA ARG A 230 20.59 7.74 -4.49
C ARG A 230 19.88 6.43 -4.10
N ARG A 231 19.69 5.54 -5.08
CA ARG A 231 19.23 4.17 -4.84
C ARG A 231 20.29 3.41 -4.07
N ARG A 232 19.89 2.76 -3.00
CA ARG A 232 20.80 2.04 -2.07
C ARG A 232 20.67 0.53 -2.16
N ALA A 233 19.50 0.05 -2.59
CA ALA A 233 19.22 -1.39 -2.64
C ALA A 233 20.21 -2.12 -3.55
N TYR A 234 20.54 -1.58 -4.71
CA TYR A 234 21.50 -2.14 -5.66
C TYR A 234 22.89 -2.36 -5.03
N ASP A 235 23.45 -1.33 -4.41
CA ASP A 235 24.79 -1.42 -3.81
C ASP A 235 24.83 -2.42 -2.65
N ILE A 236 23.80 -2.42 -1.79
CA ILE A 236 23.67 -3.36 -0.67
C ILE A 236 23.54 -4.77 -1.19
N HIS A 237 22.65 -5.01 -2.16
CA HIS A 237 22.43 -6.30 -2.79
C HIS A 237 23.72 -6.86 -3.41
N LYS A 238 24.40 -6.06 -4.23
CA LYS A 238 25.66 -6.43 -4.88
C LYS A 238 26.73 -6.89 -3.87
N ASN A 239 26.83 -6.18 -2.74
CA ASN A 239 27.77 -6.51 -1.68
C ASN A 239 27.40 -7.78 -0.91
N LEU A 240 26.10 -8.11 -0.82
CA LEU A 240 25.61 -9.26 -0.08
C LEU A 240 25.64 -10.55 -0.89
N ILE A 241 25.21 -10.46 -2.16
CA ILE A 241 25.08 -11.66 -3.01
C ILE A 241 26.41 -12.12 -3.61
N GLY A 242 27.38 -11.19 -3.74
CA GLY A 242 28.67 -11.47 -4.36
C GLY A 242 28.59 -11.67 -5.88
N VAL A 243 29.52 -12.50 -6.42
CA VAL A 243 29.58 -12.78 -7.86
C VAL A 243 28.81 -14.08 -8.14
N VAL A 244 27.55 -13.94 -8.50
CA VAL A 244 26.63 -15.04 -8.85
C VAL A 244 25.87 -14.69 -10.12
N THR A 245 25.62 -15.65 -10.98
CA THR A 245 24.80 -15.52 -12.18
C THR A 245 23.42 -16.15 -11.96
N TYR A 246 22.38 -15.46 -12.36
CA TYR A 246 20.99 -15.92 -12.38
C TYR A 246 20.25 -15.17 -13.49
N ASP A 247 19.18 -15.77 -14.01
CA ASP A 247 18.44 -15.31 -15.19
C ASP A 247 16.98 -14.94 -14.88
N SER A 248 16.54 -15.15 -13.65
CA SER A 248 15.16 -14.94 -13.25
C SER A 248 15.04 -14.57 -11.76
N PRO A 249 13.94 -13.93 -11.33
CA PRO A 249 13.68 -13.68 -9.92
C PRO A 249 13.71 -14.94 -9.06
N GLN A 250 13.22 -16.07 -9.58
CA GLN A 250 13.24 -17.34 -8.86
C GLN A 250 14.66 -17.89 -8.67
N ASN A 251 15.50 -17.83 -9.70
CA ASN A 251 16.91 -18.26 -9.63
C ASN A 251 17.74 -17.31 -8.74
N TRP A 252 17.41 -16.01 -8.75
CA TRP A 252 17.96 -15.04 -7.80
C TRP A 252 17.63 -15.41 -6.35
N LEU A 253 16.36 -15.71 -6.05
CA LEU A 253 15.93 -16.16 -4.72
C LEU A 253 16.71 -17.41 -4.27
N ASN A 254 16.86 -18.39 -5.16
CA ASN A 254 17.65 -19.60 -4.89
C ASN A 254 19.15 -19.31 -4.66
N SER A 255 19.68 -18.26 -5.27
CA SER A 255 21.05 -17.82 -5.05
C SER A 255 21.24 -17.18 -3.68
N ILE A 256 20.26 -16.42 -3.19
CA ILE A 256 20.28 -15.86 -1.82
C ILE A 256 20.30 -17.00 -0.79
N LYS A 257 19.47 -18.03 -0.95
CA LYS A 257 19.42 -19.21 -0.06
C LYS A 257 20.76 -19.92 0.12
N LYS A 258 21.67 -19.80 -0.85
CA LYS A 258 23.01 -20.43 -0.82
C LYS A 258 24.06 -19.57 -0.12
N THR A 259 23.76 -18.33 0.22
CA THR A 259 24.70 -17.43 0.90
C THR A 259 24.84 -17.82 2.37
N ASN A 260 26.06 -17.70 2.91
CA ASN A 260 26.29 -17.92 4.35
C ASN A 260 25.96 -16.61 5.10
N ILE A 261 24.79 -16.55 5.73
CA ILE A 261 24.24 -15.34 6.31
C ILE A 261 24.52 -15.30 7.82
N LYS A 262 25.26 -14.27 8.26
CA LYS A 262 25.47 -13.96 9.67
C LYS A 262 24.44 -12.94 10.16
N PHE A 263 24.29 -12.77 11.46
CA PHE A 263 23.30 -11.86 12.06
C PHE A 263 23.30 -10.43 11.46
N ARG A 264 24.48 -9.82 11.27
CA ARG A 264 24.59 -8.50 10.65
C ARG A 264 24.13 -8.47 9.19
N GLU A 265 24.24 -9.57 8.49
CA GLU A 265 23.83 -9.70 7.09
C GLU A 265 22.32 -9.91 6.98
N ILE A 266 21.69 -10.54 8.01
CA ILE A 266 20.22 -10.61 8.10
C ILE A 266 19.63 -9.19 8.08
N LEU A 267 20.12 -8.31 8.97
CA LEU A 267 19.65 -6.92 9.02
C LEU A 267 19.84 -6.18 7.69
N LYS A 268 20.96 -6.44 7.00
CA LYS A 268 21.22 -5.83 5.69
C LYS A 268 20.31 -6.38 4.60
N TRP A 269 20.05 -7.71 4.58
CA TRP A 269 19.13 -8.31 3.61
C TRP A 269 17.71 -7.80 3.78
N VAL A 270 17.18 -7.81 5.01
CA VAL A 270 15.83 -7.30 5.28
C VAL A 270 15.71 -5.83 4.88
N SER A 271 16.71 -5.00 5.23
CA SER A 271 16.75 -3.61 4.82
C SER A 271 16.83 -3.46 3.30
N CYS A 272 17.67 -4.27 2.64
CA CYS A 272 17.82 -4.27 1.18
C CYS A 272 16.51 -4.58 0.46
N PHE A 273 15.80 -5.63 0.87
CA PHE A 273 14.51 -5.99 0.29
C PHE A 273 13.48 -4.88 0.45
N SER A 274 13.41 -4.30 1.64
CA SER A 274 12.50 -3.19 1.92
C SER A 274 12.83 -1.94 1.09
N LEU A 275 14.11 -1.55 1.03
CA LEU A 275 14.59 -0.43 0.21
C LEU A 275 14.27 -0.65 -1.27
N ALA A 276 14.54 -1.85 -1.79
CA ALA A 276 14.31 -2.21 -3.19
C ALA A 276 12.86 -1.95 -3.62
N VAL A 277 11.89 -2.44 -2.84
CA VAL A 277 10.46 -2.24 -3.10
C VAL A 277 10.10 -0.76 -3.06
N ASN A 278 10.60 -0.01 -2.06
CA ASN A 278 10.26 1.41 -1.93
C ASN A 278 10.92 2.29 -3.01
N GLU A 279 12.11 1.93 -3.49
CA GLU A 279 12.78 2.61 -4.60
C GLU A 279 12.04 2.39 -5.92
N VAL A 280 11.48 1.18 -6.14
CA VAL A 280 10.58 0.90 -7.27
C VAL A 280 9.27 1.68 -7.11
N ASN A 281 8.68 1.67 -5.92
CA ASN A 281 7.47 2.43 -5.61
C ASN A 281 7.64 3.93 -5.91
N ALA A 282 8.73 4.53 -5.47
CA ALA A 282 9.02 5.95 -5.69
C ALA A 282 9.23 6.34 -7.17
N SER A 283 9.35 5.37 -8.06
CA SER A 283 9.65 5.54 -9.48
C SER A 283 8.50 5.11 -10.39
N LEU A 284 7.25 5.20 -9.94
CA LEU A 284 6.06 4.75 -10.68
C LEU A 284 6.10 3.26 -11.07
N GLY A 285 6.82 2.44 -10.29
CA GLY A 285 6.88 1.01 -10.52
C GLY A 285 5.67 0.26 -9.98
N ARG A 286 5.51 -1.00 -10.41
CA ARG A 286 4.46 -1.89 -9.91
C ARG A 286 4.83 -2.44 -8.55
N VAL A 287 3.92 -2.29 -7.59
CA VAL A 287 4.07 -2.76 -6.21
C VAL A 287 2.77 -3.39 -5.72
N VAL A 288 2.85 -4.07 -4.59
CA VAL A 288 1.66 -4.49 -3.82
C VAL A 288 1.46 -3.51 -2.67
N THR A 289 0.27 -2.92 -2.56
CA THR A 289 -0.09 -2.13 -1.36
C THR A 289 -0.08 -3.05 -0.14
N ALA A 290 0.49 -2.60 1.00
CA ALA A 290 0.59 -3.45 2.19
C ALA A 290 0.65 -2.65 3.52
N PRO A 291 -0.44 -2.06 4.03
CA PRO A 291 -1.75 -1.85 3.40
C PRO A 291 -1.77 -0.70 2.39
N THR A 292 -0.71 0.09 2.30
CA THR A 292 -0.55 1.23 1.39
C THR A 292 0.72 1.10 0.55
N ASN A 293 0.86 1.93 -0.48
CA ASN A 293 2.09 2.00 -1.26
C ASN A 293 3.25 2.58 -0.44
N GLY A 294 2.98 3.58 0.43
CA GLY A 294 3.99 4.17 1.31
C GLY A 294 4.63 3.14 2.26
N SER A 295 3.96 2.04 2.54
CA SER A 295 4.44 0.93 3.38
C SER A 295 4.66 -0.39 2.63
N ALA A 296 4.72 -0.35 1.30
CA ALA A 296 4.79 -1.55 0.45
C ALA A 296 6.04 -2.43 0.69
N GLY A 297 7.11 -1.87 1.27
CA GLY A 297 8.37 -2.59 1.47
C GLY A 297 8.42 -3.51 2.69
N VAL A 298 7.53 -3.35 3.67
CA VAL A 298 7.60 -4.11 4.93
C VAL A 298 7.23 -5.58 4.72
N ILE A 299 6.05 -5.85 4.17
CA ILE A 299 5.52 -7.21 3.96
C ILE A 299 6.46 -8.06 3.10
N PRO A 300 6.88 -7.64 1.89
CA PRO A 300 7.77 -8.44 1.07
C PRO A 300 9.14 -8.64 1.71
N ALA A 301 9.66 -7.67 2.47
CA ALA A 301 10.95 -7.82 3.15
C ALA A 301 10.91 -8.91 4.23
N VAL A 302 9.85 -8.98 5.03
CA VAL A 302 9.68 -10.00 6.07
C VAL A 302 9.38 -11.37 5.44
N LEU A 303 8.55 -11.42 4.40
CA LEU A 303 8.26 -12.69 3.71
C LEU A 303 9.50 -13.24 2.99
N LEU A 304 10.31 -12.37 2.34
CA LEU A 304 11.59 -12.77 1.74
C LEU A 304 12.59 -13.24 2.80
N TYR A 305 12.66 -12.55 3.95
CA TYR A 305 13.44 -13.04 5.10
C TYR A 305 13.04 -14.47 5.45
N TYR A 306 11.74 -14.72 5.63
CA TYR A 306 11.25 -16.06 5.97
C TYR A 306 11.64 -17.11 4.92
N VAL A 307 11.36 -16.88 3.64
CA VAL A 307 11.57 -17.90 2.59
C VAL A 307 13.04 -18.07 2.17
N THR A 308 13.92 -17.13 2.48
CA THR A 308 15.34 -17.22 2.07
C THR A 308 16.29 -17.50 3.22
N ILE A 309 15.99 -17.06 4.43
CA ILE A 309 16.89 -17.09 5.57
C ILE A 309 16.37 -18.01 6.66
N GLU A 310 15.12 -17.80 7.10
CA GLU A 310 14.53 -18.52 8.22
C GLU A 310 14.13 -19.96 7.82
N ASN A 311 13.34 -20.09 6.77
CA ASN A 311 12.90 -21.39 6.27
C ASN A 311 13.18 -21.55 4.77
N GLN A 312 14.37 -22.04 4.42
CA GLN A 312 14.77 -22.22 3.02
C GLN A 312 13.93 -23.26 2.27
N GLN A 313 13.15 -24.09 2.98
CA GLN A 313 12.22 -25.09 2.43
C GLN A 313 10.78 -24.62 2.42
N ALA A 314 10.53 -23.31 2.62
CA ALA A 314 9.20 -22.73 2.58
C ALA A 314 8.49 -23.06 1.25
N THR A 315 7.24 -23.48 1.37
CA THR A 315 6.35 -23.83 0.25
C THR A 315 5.40 -22.69 -0.08
N GLU A 316 4.64 -22.81 -1.16
CA GLU A 316 3.57 -21.89 -1.52
C GLU A 316 2.50 -21.79 -0.42
N GLU A 317 2.23 -22.86 0.32
CA GLU A 317 1.30 -22.88 1.44
C GLU A 317 1.74 -21.92 2.57
N HIS A 318 3.03 -21.90 2.91
CA HIS A 318 3.57 -20.94 3.88
C HIS A 318 3.40 -19.49 3.41
N ILE A 319 3.61 -19.24 2.11
CA ILE A 319 3.41 -17.92 1.51
C ILE A 319 1.95 -17.50 1.60
N GLN A 320 1.02 -18.40 1.27
CA GLN A 320 -0.42 -18.15 1.36
C GLN A 320 -0.86 -17.88 2.81
N GLN A 321 -0.41 -18.70 3.76
CA GLN A 321 -0.68 -18.50 5.20
C GLN A 321 -0.23 -17.10 5.64
N PHE A 322 1.00 -16.72 5.30
CA PHE A 322 1.54 -15.39 5.61
C PHE A 322 0.65 -14.26 5.06
N LEU A 323 0.27 -14.34 3.78
CA LEU A 323 -0.52 -13.30 3.11
C LEU A 323 -1.95 -13.20 3.67
N LEU A 324 -2.57 -14.33 4.04
CA LEU A 324 -3.90 -14.38 4.66
C LEU A 324 -3.89 -13.72 6.05
N VAL A 325 -2.95 -14.09 6.92
CA VAL A 325 -2.82 -13.49 8.25
C VAL A 325 -2.52 -12.01 8.16
N ALA A 326 -1.55 -11.62 7.31
CA ALA A 326 -1.23 -10.23 7.09
C ALA A 326 -2.45 -9.44 6.60
N GLY A 327 -3.21 -10.00 5.66
CA GLY A 327 -4.44 -9.41 5.15
C GLY A 327 -5.48 -9.14 6.22
N GLU A 328 -5.72 -10.10 7.12
CA GLU A 328 -6.73 -9.96 8.18
C GLU A 328 -6.30 -8.96 9.26
N ILE A 329 -5.04 -9.01 9.70
CA ILE A 329 -4.53 -8.00 10.66
C ILE A 329 -4.70 -6.60 10.07
N GLY A 330 -4.33 -6.36 8.82
CA GLY A 330 -4.57 -5.09 8.14
C GLY A 330 -6.07 -4.71 8.07
N SER A 331 -6.95 -5.71 7.90
CA SER A 331 -8.41 -5.53 7.91
C SER A 331 -8.92 -5.05 9.27
N LEU A 332 -8.40 -5.61 10.38
CA LEU A 332 -8.74 -5.17 11.75
C LEU A 332 -8.37 -3.68 11.96
N PHE A 333 -7.19 -3.26 11.54
CA PHE A 333 -6.78 -1.84 11.62
C PHE A 333 -7.65 -0.93 10.76
N LYS A 334 -8.00 -1.36 9.54
CA LYS A 334 -8.89 -0.58 8.65
C LYS A 334 -10.28 -0.42 9.23
N LYS A 335 -10.83 -1.47 9.89
CA LYS A 335 -12.16 -1.47 10.50
C LYS A 335 -12.20 -0.69 11.82
N GLY A 336 -11.18 -0.84 12.65
CA GLY A 336 -11.11 -0.26 13.99
C GLY A 336 -10.49 1.14 14.07
N ALA A 337 -9.72 1.55 13.05
CA ALA A 337 -9.02 2.83 13.01
C ALA A 337 -8.96 3.41 11.59
N THR A 338 -7.77 3.47 10.99
CA THR A 338 -7.53 3.95 9.62
C THR A 338 -6.25 3.34 9.05
N ILE A 339 -6.19 3.27 7.72
CA ILE A 339 -4.96 2.95 6.96
C ILE A 339 -4.54 4.12 6.06
N SER A 340 -5.01 5.34 6.35
CA SER A 340 -4.71 6.55 5.56
C SER A 340 -3.68 7.41 6.28
N ALA A 341 -2.55 7.71 5.64
CA ALA A 341 -1.54 8.63 6.18
C ALA A 341 -2.09 10.04 6.38
N ALA A 342 -2.98 10.50 5.50
CA ALA A 342 -3.66 11.78 5.62
C ALA A 342 -4.58 11.88 6.85
N MET A 343 -5.03 10.75 7.39
CA MET A 343 -5.85 10.68 8.60
C MET A 343 -5.03 10.36 9.84
N GLY A 344 -4.03 9.48 9.74
CA GLY A 344 -3.35 8.91 10.89
C GLY A 344 -1.83 9.06 10.92
N GLY A 345 -1.19 9.67 9.92
CA GLY A 345 0.26 9.69 9.81
C GLY A 345 0.83 8.31 9.41
N CYS A 346 2.15 8.17 9.47
CA CYS A 346 2.82 6.90 9.12
C CYS A 346 2.55 5.76 10.11
N GLN A 347 2.01 6.01 11.31
CA GLN A 347 1.53 4.92 12.16
C GLN A 347 0.43 4.10 11.47
N ALA A 348 -0.41 4.75 10.65
CA ALA A 348 -1.47 4.11 9.88
C ALA A 348 -0.96 3.35 8.64
N GLU A 349 0.26 3.56 8.22
CA GLU A 349 0.90 2.88 7.08
C GLU A 349 1.98 1.90 7.57
N ILE A 350 3.14 2.42 8.01
CA ILE A 350 4.29 1.62 8.44
C ILE A 350 3.95 0.81 9.69
N GLY A 351 3.26 1.43 10.66
CA GLY A 351 2.86 0.73 11.90
C GLY A 351 1.92 -0.44 11.60
N VAL A 352 0.89 -0.20 10.77
CA VAL A 352 -0.03 -1.26 10.35
C VAL A 352 0.68 -2.34 9.55
N SER A 353 1.55 -1.98 8.60
CA SER A 353 2.31 -2.95 7.81
C SER A 353 3.25 -3.79 8.67
N SER A 354 3.90 -3.17 9.67
CA SER A 354 4.74 -3.87 10.64
C SER A 354 3.93 -4.85 11.50
N ALA A 355 2.75 -4.46 11.97
CA ALA A 355 1.83 -5.34 12.70
C ALA A 355 1.33 -6.52 11.84
N MET A 356 0.97 -6.25 10.58
CA MET A 356 0.59 -7.28 9.60
C MET A 356 1.71 -8.31 9.42
N ALA A 357 2.94 -7.85 9.21
CA ALA A 357 4.10 -8.71 8.99
C ALA A 357 4.50 -9.49 10.24
N ALA A 358 4.45 -8.85 11.42
CA ALA A 358 4.78 -9.47 12.70
C ALA A 358 3.85 -10.63 13.03
N GLY A 359 2.54 -10.41 12.95
CA GLY A 359 1.55 -11.47 13.19
C GLY A 359 1.67 -12.60 12.17
N ALA A 360 1.83 -12.29 10.90
CA ALA A 360 1.98 -13.30 9.85
C ALA A 360 3.25 -14.14 10.04
N LEU A 361 4.38 -13.52 10.39
CA LEU A 361 5.60 -14.24 10.70
C LEU A 361 5.45 -15.10 11.96
N CYS A 362 4.82 -14.59 13.01
CA CYS A 362 4.59 -15.31 14.24
C CYS A 362 3.81 -16.62 14.02
N GLU A 363 2.76 -16.61 13.19
CA GLU A 363 2.03 -17.84 12.84
C GLU A 363 2.91 -18.85 12.10
N LEU A 364 3.75 -18.40 11.15
CA LEU A 364 4.68 -19.26 10.41
C LEU A 364 5.77 -19.86 11.30
N LEU A 365 6.16 -19.16 12.35
CA LEU A 365 7.11 -19.65 13.36
C LEU A 365 6.45 -20.59 14.39
N GLY A 366 5.16 -20.88 14.26
CA GLY A 366 4.43 -21.80 15.12
C GLY A 366 3.71 -21.16 16.31
N GLY A 367 3.59 -19.83 16.33
CA GLY A 367 2.88 -19.09 17.37
C GLY A 367 1.38 -19.43 17.41
N SER A 368 0.81 -19.45 18.63
CA SER A 368 -0.63 -19.59 18.82
C SER A 368 -1.39 -18.36 18.27
N PRO A 369 -2.71 -18.46 18.02
CA PRO A 369 -3.51 -17.30 17.60
C PRO A 369 -3.34 -16.09 18.52
N GLU A 370 -3.22 -16.28 19.83
CA GLU A 370 -2.96 -15.21 20.80
C GLU A 370 -1.57 -14.58 20.59
N GLN A 371 -0.54 -15.40 20.39
CA GLN A 371 0.82 -14.92 20.15
C GLN A 371 0.91 -14.14 18.84
N VAL A 372 0.14 -14.54 17.82
CA VAL A 372 0.03 -13.77 16.55
C VAL A 372 -0.52 -12.37 16.80
N LEU A 373 -1.56 -12.23 17.64
CA LEU A 373 -2.11 -10.92 17.97
C LEU A 373 -1.20 -10.10 18.89
N ILE A 374 -0.44 -10.75 19.78
CA ILE A 374 0.60 -10.12 20.60
C ILE A 374 1.72 -9.58 19.69
N ALA A 375 2.18 -10.34 18.70
CA ALA A 375 3.18 -9.88 17.75
C ALA A 375 2.72 -8.61 16.99
N ALA A 376 1.47 -8.61 16.52
CA ALA A 376 0.88 -7.47 15.85
C ALA A 376 0.74 -6.25 16.78
N GLU A 377 0.39 -6.48 18.04
CA GLU A 377 0.29 -5.46 19.08
C GLU A 377 1.65 -4.81 19.36
N ILE A 378 2.69 -5.61 19.69
CA ILE A 378 4.06 -5.16 19.97
C ILE A 378 4.60 -4.34 18.78
N ALA A 379 4.41 -4.82 17.56
CA ALA A 379 4.86 -4.10 16.38
C ALA A 379 4.17 -2.74 16.24
N MET A 380 2.86 -2.66 16.54
CA MET A 380 2.09 -1.42 16.40
C MET A 380 2.39 -0.43 17.50
N GLU A 381 2.51 -0.86 18.78
CA GLU A 381 2.82 0.06 19.88
C GLU A 381 4.09 0.87 19.66
N HIS A 382 5.11 0.26 19.04
CA HIS A 382 6.36 0.91 18.64
C HIS A 382 6.24 1.95 17.53
N HIS A 383 5.07 2.05 16.91
CA HIS A 383 4.80 3.01 15.83
C HIS A 383 3.75 4.07 16.21
N LEU A 384 3.18 4.02 17.43
CA LEU A 384 2.23 5.02 17.90
C LEU A 384 2.85 6.42 17.86
N GLY A 385 2.11 7.37 17.28
CA GLY A 385 2.58 8.74 17.13
C GLY A 385 3.50 9.00 15.93
N LEU A 386 3.80 8.01 15.09
CA LEU A 386 4.65 8.21 13.93
C LEU A 386 3.99 9.12 12.89
N THR A 387 4.60 10.30 12.69
CA THR A 387 4.13 11.33 11.77
C THR A 387 4.30 10.96 10.31
N CYS A 388 3.60 11.64 9.38
CA CYS A 388 3.83 11.57 7.94
C CYS A 388 4.23 12.97 7.42
N ASP A 389 5.51 13.16 7.26
CA ASP A 389 6.18 14.42 6.95
C ASP A 389 7.23 14.26 5.83
N PRO A 390 6.81 13.78 4.63
CA PRO A 390 7.74 13.50 3.53
C PRO A 390 8.36 14.79 2.98
N ILE A 391 9.69 14.77 2.79
CA ILE A 391 10.44 15.91 2.25
C ILE A 391 10.00 16.16 0.80
N GLY A 392 9.67 17.38 0.48
CA GLY A 392 9.17 17.78 -0.85
C GLY A 392 7.85 17.10 -1.25
N GLY A 393 7.13 16.47 -0.31
CA GLY A 393 5.93 15.68 -0.59
C GLY A 393 6.22 14.37 -1.34
N LEU A 394 7.48 13.93 -1.40
CA LEU A 394 7.90 12.73 -2.14
C LEU A 394 7.90 11.51 -1.21
N VAL A 395 7.36 10.36 -1.68
CA VAL A 395 7.40 9.08 -0.94
C VAL A 395 8.80 8.47 -1.02
N GLN A 396 9.78 9.22 -0.50
CA GLN A 396 11.21 8.87 -0.51
C GLN A 396 11.79 8.96 0.90
N ILE A 397 12.11 10.14 1.36
CA ILE A 397 12.68 10.37 2.70
C ILE A 397 11.62 11.07 3.57
N PRO A 398 11.28 10.51 4.74
CA PRO A 398 11.89 9.35 5.43
C PRO A 398 11.20 8.00 5.14
N CYS A 399 10.28 7.91 4.21
CA CYS A 399 9.42 6.75 3.99
C CYS A 399 10.22 5.45 3.75
N ILE A 400 11.28 5.53 2.92
CA ILE A 400 12.11 4.38 2.53
C ILE A 400 12.79 3.76 3.76
N GLU A 401 13.40 4.59 4.63
CA GLU A 401 14.04 4.14 5.87
C GLU A 401 13.03 3.59 6.88
N ARG A 402 11.87 4.25 7.02
CA ARG A 402 10.80 3.81 7.94
C ARG A 402 10.31 2.41 7.58
N ASN A 403 10.22 2.05 6.30
CA ASN A 403 9.88 0.71 5.88
C ASN A 403 10.92 -0.33 6.31
N ALA A 404 12.20 -0.05 6.10
CA ALA A 404 13.28 -0.95 6.54
C ALA A 404 13.24 -1.16 8.06
N MET A 405 13.06 -0.09 8.84
CA MET A 405 12.90 -0.18 10.29
C MET A 405 11.63 -0.93 10.69
N GLY A 406 10.51 -0.73 9.98
CA GLY A 406 9.25 -1.44 10.21
C GLY A 406 9.38 -2.95 9.99
N ALA A 407 10.12 -3.36 8.97
CA ALA A 407 10.38 -4.78 8.69
C ALA A 407 11.23 -5.44 9.79
N ILE A 408 12.30 -4.78 10.25
CA ILE A 408 13.14 -5.28 11.36
C ILE A 408 12.33 -5.37 12.66
N LYS A 409 11.53 -4.35 12.97
CA LYS A 409 10.64 -4.36 14.15
C LYS A 409 9.61 -5.49 14.07
N ALA A 410 9.07 -5.78 12.90
CA ALA A 410 8.12 -6.87 12.72
C ALA A 410 8.74 -8.24 13.05
N ILE A 411 9.97 -8.51 12.59
CA ILE A 411 10.68 -9.74 12.90
C ILE A 411 10.91 -9.84 14.42
N ASN A 412 11.44 -8.78 15.03
CA ASN A 412 11.70 -8.78 16.48
C ASN A 412 10.42 -8.91 17.33
N ALA A 413 9.30 -8.32 16.86
CA ALA A 413 8.01 -8.44 17.54
C ALA A 413 7.44 -9.87 17.47
N ALA A 414 7.61 -10.57 16.35
CA ALA A 414 7.25 -11.98 16.22
C ALA A 414 8.04 -12.87 17.18
N GLU A 415 9.36 -12.69 17.27
CA GLU A 415 10.22 -13.42 18.20
C GLU A 415 9.83 -13.18 19.65
N LEU A 416 9.62 -11.93 20.06
CA LEU A 416 9.19 -11.60 21.42
C LEU A 416 7.83 -12.23 21.76
N ALA A 417 6.91 -12.27 20.81
CA ALA A 417 5.57 -12.81 21.02
C ALA A 417 5.59 -14.33 21.22
N ILE A 418 6.44 -15.05 20.48
CA ILE A 418 6.58 -16.51 20.62
C ILE A 418 7.07 -16.91 22.02
N GLU A 419 7.97 -16.13 22.59
CA GLU A 419 8.49 -16.36 23.96
C GLU A 419 7.53 -15.86 25.05
N THR A 420 6.43 -15.20 24.69
CA THR A 420 5.46 -14.64 25.64
C THR A 420 4.36 -15.66 25.95
N ASP A 421 4.14 -15.96 27.23
CA ASP A 421 2.90 -16.65 27.66
C ASP A 421 1.71 -15.68 27.49
N PRO A 422 0.72 -16.02 26.65
CA PRO A 422 -0.43 -15.16 26.38
C PRO A 422 -1.20 -14.70 27.62
N LYS A 423 -1.20 -15.49 28.69
CA LYS A 423 -1.84 -15.14 29.97
C LYS A 423 -1.20 -13.93 30.66
N ASN A 424 0.06 -13.64 30.32
CA ASN A 424 0.81 -12.51 30.88
C ASN A 424 0.71 -11.24 30.01
N ALA A 425 0.17 -11.31 28.80
CA ALA A 425 -0.03 -10.15 27.93
C ALA A 425 -0.99 -9.16 28.58
N LYS A 426 -0.61 -7.88 28.60
CA LYS A 426 -1.38 -6.80 29.24
C LYS A 426 -2.19 -5.97 28.27
N VAL A 427 -1.79 -5.91 27.03
CA VAL A 427 -2.37 -5.04 26.00
C VAL A 427 -2.99 -5.88 24.91
N PRO A 428 -4.32 -5.96 24.81
CA PRO A 428 -5.00 -6.58 23.66
C PRO A 428 -4.84 -5.73 22.40
N LEU A 429 -4.75 -6.40 21.24
CA LEU A 429 -4.60 -5.72 19.94
C LEU A 429 -5.72 -4.69 19.68
N ASP A 430 -6.97 -5.00 20.05
CA ASP A 430 -8.09 -4.06 19.89
C ASP A 430 -7.89 -2.75 20.67
N LYS A 431 -7.16 -2.78 21.79
CA LYS A 431 -6.81 -1.57 22.57
C LYS A 431 -5.75 -0.74 21.87
N VAL A 432 -4.75 -1.39 21.28
CA VAL A 432 -3.71 -0.70 20.49
C VAL A 432 -4.32 -0.06 19.25
N ILE A 433 -5.22 -0.76 18.54
CA ILE A 433 -5.95 -0.21 17.39
C ILE A 433 -6.73 1.05 17.79
N ASN A 434 -7.45 0.99 18.91
CA ASN A 434 -8.17 2.16 19.44
C ASN A 434 -7.22 3.31 19.84
N THR A 435 -6.10 2.98 20.50
CA THR A 435 -5.07 3.98 20.88
C THR A 435 -4.48 4.64 19.65
N MET A 436 -4.16 3.87 18.62
CA MET A 436 -3.71 4.41 17.33
C MET A 436 -4.72 5.42 16.76
N TRP A 437 -6.03 5.08 16.82
CA TRP A 437 -7.07 5.99 16.32
C TRP A 437 -7.19 7.26 17.15
N GLN A 438 -7.07 7.20 18.50
CA GLN A 438 -7.05 8.39 19.34
C GLN A 438 -5.81 9.25 19.05
N THR A 439 -4.62 8.65 19.01
CA THR A 439 -3.39 9.35 18.65
C THR A 439 -3.48 10.00 17.27
N ALA A 440 -4.13 9.32 16.31
CA ALA A 440 -4.38 9.87 14.98
C ALA A 440 -5.27 11.14 15.05
N LYS A 441 -6.31 11.16 15.88
CA LYS A 441 -7.16 12.34 16.05
C LYS A 441 -6.42 13.51 16.71
N ASP A 442 -5.57 13.22 17.70
CA ASP A 442 -4.82 14.23 18.45
C ASP A 442 -3.61 14.78 17.68
N MET A 443 -3.13 14.04 16.68
CA MET A 443 -2.01 14.46 15.82
C MET A 443 -2.41 15.72 15.03
N ASN A 444 -1.57 16.75 15.10
CA ASN A 444 -1.78 17.98 14.33
C ASN A 444 -1.75 17.71 12.82
N SER A 445 -2.61 18.38 12.06
CA SER A 445 -2.76 18.20 10.60
C SER A 445 -1.47 18.38 9.83
N LYS A 446 -0.57 19.27 10.25
CA LYS A 446 0.75 19.48 9.61
C LYS A 446 1.65 18.25 9.60
N TYR A 447 1.34 17.21 10.39
CA TYR A 447 2.06 15.94 10.45
C TYR A 447 1.33 14.79 9.74
N LYS A 448 0.29 15.10 8.95
CA LYS A 448 -0.59 14.13 8.29
C LYS A 448 -0.55 14.25 6.77
N GLU A 449 0.60 13.94 6.16
CA GLU A 449 0.77 13.93 4.69
C GLU A 449 0.46 15.29 4.01
N THR A 450 0.80 16.39 4.69
CA THR A 450 0.64 17.76 4.17
C THR A 450 1.95 18.41 3.77
N SER A 451 3.08 17.87 4.24
CA SER A 451 4.42 18.47 4.12
C SER A 451 4.53 19.90 4.70
N GLU A 452 3.63 20.27 5.64
CA GLU A 452 3.61 21.58 6.30
C GLU A 452 4.29 21.57 7.68
N GLY A 453 4.89 20.44 8.09
CA GLY A 453 5.56 20.28 9.38
C GLY A 453 6.60 19.17 9.39
N GLY A 454 7.26 18.97 10.55
CA GLY A 454 8.24 17.92 10.76
C GLY A 454 9.47 18.02 9.84
N LEU A 455 9.94 16.90 9.34
CA LEU A 455 11.11 16.83 8.46
C LEU A 455 10.91 17.59 7.15
N ALA A 456 9.68 17.64 6.64
CA ALA A 456 9.36 18.34 5.40
C ALA A 456 9.72 19.84 5.42
N VAL A 457 9.67 20.48 6.58
CA VAL A 457 10.02 21.91 6.74
C VAL A 457 11.39 22.10 7.41
N ALA A 458 11.90 21.09 8.12
CA ALA A 458 13.21 21.15 8.77
C ALA A 458 14.37 20.94 7.80
N VAL A 459 14.12 20.27 6.67
CA VAL A 459 15.10 20.02 5.61
C VAL A 459 14.74 20.90 4.41
N ASN A 460 15.61 21.86 4.09
CA ASN A 460 15.43 22.73 2.93
C ASN A 460 15.85 21.97 1.66
N MET A 461 14.97 21.92 0.65
CA MET A 461 15.30 21.29 -0.64
C MET A 461 16.48 21.97 -1.37
N ALA A 462 16.80 23.23 -1.03
CA ALA A 462 17.97 23.91 -1.55
C ALA A 462 19.30 23.41 -0.95
N ASP A 463 19.23 22.67 0.16
CA ASP A 463 20.38 22.12 0.87
C ASP A 463 20.63 20.64 0.53
N CYS A 464 19.78 20.05 -0.29
CA CYS A 464 19.90 18.70 -0.84
C CYS A 464 20.42 18.78 -2.30
#